data_682591b14aa5c8091ef8b56a77ac83a1
#
_entry.id   682591b14aa5c8091ef8b56a77ac83a1
#
_cell.length_a   1.000
_cell.length_b   1.000
_cell.length_c   1.000
_cell.angle_alpha   90.00
_cell.angle_beta   90.00
_cell.angle_gamma   90.00
#
_symmetry.space_group_name_H-M   'P 1'
#
loop_
_entity.id
_entity.type
_entity.pdbx_description
1 polymer ?
#
loop_
_entity_poly.entity_id
_entity_poly.type
_entity_poly.pdbx_seq_one_letter_code
_entity_poly.pdbx_strand_id
1 'polypeptide(L)'
;MSTKLPLLYKDPVALNSKTHLDLKLGAFKDYGFSAKTNSIQLVGIEFIEASKEYPIVFIKLANGSFVPSTLNGLKDEQNLYLNSDNEWNAQYIPSYVRRYPFIISEPLAKGEQVVFIDQGSDRVQKKLGDALFNKDGTETAILDSVKSFLLQHYAHSRLTDEFCQWLAKEDLFTEMTAKFEIEKSGETFLFNHLFIINEAKLIELPAEKVMELFNKGWLSWVYAHLISLTNFSRLVDRYSKIAQAKKEVISV
;
A
#
# COMPACT_ATOMS: atom_id res chain seq x y z
N MET A 1 21.03 12.44 -9.59
CA MET A 1 20.18 12.01 -8.45
C MET A 1 19.59 10.67 -8.81
N SER A 2 19.92 9.61 -8.08
CA SER A 2 19.28 8.30 -8.30
C SER A 2 17.83 8.43 -7.84
N THR A 3 16.89 8.51 -8.77
CA THR A 3 15.46 8.48 -8.46
C THR A 3 15.15 7.07 -7.96
N LYS A 4 14.90 6.94 -6.65
CA LYS A 4 14.46 5.68 -6.07
C LYS A 4 13.16 5.26 -6.76
N LEU A 5 13.15 4.05 -7.33
CA LEU A 5 11.94 3.51 -7.98
C LEU A 5 10.79 3.39 -6.98
N PRO A 6 9.54 3.54 -7.44
CA PRO A 6 8.37 3.25 -6.61
C PRO A 6 8.43 1.82 -6.08
N LEU A 7 7.91 1.61 -4.88
CA LEU A 7 7.83 0.29 -4.28
C LEU A 7 7.11 -0.70 -5.23
N LEU A 8 7.59 -1.93 -5.35
CA LEU A 8 7.14 -3.01 -6.23
C LEU A 8 7.60 -2.91 -7.70
N TYR A 9 8.01 -1.74 -8.19
CA TYR A 9 8.34 -1.52 -9.60
C TYR A 9 9.83 -1.73 -9.86
N LYS A 10 10.14 -2.36 -11.02
CA LYS A 10 11.50 -2.69 -11.45
C LYS A 10 11.95 -1.82 -12.63
N ASP A 11 11.07 -1.63 -13.63
CA ASP A 11 11.36 -0.91 -14.86
C ASP A 11 10.09 -0.18 -15.38
N PRO A 12 9.61 0.87 -14.66
CA PRO A 12 8.43 1.62 -15.08
C PRO A 12 8.77 2.55 -16.25
N VAL A 13 8.08 2.38 -17.37
CA VAL A 13 8.21 3.20 -18.58
C VAL A 13 6.88 3.88 -18.95
N ALA A 14 6.95 5.08 -19.53
CA ALA A 14 5.76 5.79 -19.99
C ALA A 14 5.04 5.00 -21.08
N LEU A 15 3.77 4.65 -20.85
CA LEU A 15 2.96 3.88 -21.77
C LEU A 15 2.46 4.77 -22.93
N ASN A 16 2.71 4.36 -24.17
CA ASN A 16 2.20 5.04 -25.35
C ASN A 16 2.02 4.06 -26.52
N SER A 17 1.07 4.35 -27.42
CA SER A 17 0.74 3.46 -28.54
C SER A 17 1.83 3.37 -29.61
N LYS A 18 2.75 4.33 -29.71
CA LYS A 18 3.81 4.31 -30.75
C LYS A 18 4.84 3.21 -30.52
N THR A 19 5.22 3.02 -29.24
CA THR A 19 6.27 2.06 -28.86
C THR A 19 5.71 0.79 -28.21
N HIS A 20 4.46 0.83 -27.76
CA HIS A 20 3.84 -0.23 -26.98
C HIS A 20 2.57 -0.83 -27.62
N LEU A 21 2.37 -0.63 -28.94
CA LEU A 21 1.21 -1.11 -29.68
C LEU A 21 0.98 -2.62 -29.49
N ASP A 22 2.06 -3.40 -29.47
CA ASP A 22 2.00 -4.86 -29.35
C ASP A 22 1.96 -5.36 -27.90
N LEU A 23 2.04 -4.46 -26.91
CA LEU A 23 2.02 -4.89 -25.51
C LEU A 23 0.64 -5.42 -25.11
N LYS A 24 0.68 -6.52 -24.38
CA LYS A 24 -0.48 -7.19 -23.82
C LYS A 24 -0.31 -7.37 -22.33
N LEU A 25 -1.42 -7.32 -21.62
CA LEU A 25 -1.50 -7.66 -20.23
C LEU A 25 -1.84 -9.15 -20.09
N GLY A 26 -0.87 -9.95 -19.66
CA GLY A 26 -1.06 -11.37 -19.40
C GLY A 26 -1.97 -11.62 -18.19
N ALA A 27 -2.48 -12.84 -18.08
CA ALA A 27 -3.29 -13.27 -16.95
C ALA A 27 -2.60 -12.96 -15.62
N PHE A 28 -3.40 -12.61 -14.63
CA PHE A 28 -2.91 -12.49 -13.27
C PHE A 28 -2.58 -13.89 -12.73
N LYS A 29 -1.39 -14.05 -12.16
CA LYS A 29 -0.94 -15.32 -11.59
C LYS A 29 -1.02 -15.31 -10.07
N ASP A 30 -0.24 -14.43 -9.46
CA ASP A 30 -0.06 -14.37 -8.02
C ASP A 30 0.50 -12.98 -7.59
N TYR A 31 0.69 -12.81 -6.28
CA TYR A 31 1.22 -11.59 -5.68
C TYR A 31 2.71 -11.67 -5.30
N GLY A 32 3.46 -12.61 -5.84
CA GLY A 32 4.89 -12.82 -5.55
C GLY A 32 5.76 -11.58 -5.73
N PHE A 33 5.36 -10.66 -6.63
CA PHE A 33 6.04 -9.37 -6.80
C PHE A 33 6.06 -8.52 -5.51
N SER A 34 5.15 -8.78 -4.55
CA SER A 34 5.07 -8.09 -3.25
C SER A 34 5.70 -8.88 -2.09
N ALA A 35 6.31 -10.04 -2.35
CA ALA A 35 6.80 -10.95 -1.31
C ALA A 35 7.87 -10.31 -0.40
N LYS A 36 8.63 -9.36 -0.94
CA LYS A 36 9.69 -8.66 -0.22
C LYS A 36 9.26 -7.30 0.36
N THR A 37 7.96 -7.12 0.64
CA THR A 37 7.42 -5.84 1.09
C THR A 37 6.81 -5.98 2.47
N ASN A 38 7.44 -5.40 3.49
CA ASN A 38 6.96 -5.44 4.88
C ASN A 38 5.96 -4.34 5.23
N SER A 39 5.79 -3.35 4.37
CA SER A 39 4.79 -2.29 4.51
C SER A 39 4.26 -1.84 3.15
N ILE A 40 2.97 -1.51 3.09
CA ILE A 40 2.31 -1.10 1.85
C ILE A 40 1.50 0.17 2.10
N GLN A 41 1.74 1.19 1.28
CA GLN A 41 1.01 2.45 1.36
C GLN A 41 -0.49 2.24 1.19
N LEU A 42 -1.28 2.95 2.01
CA LEU A 42 -2.74 3.01 1.94
C LEU A 42 -3.22 4.40 1.53
N VAL A 43 -4.41 4.45 0.95
CA VAL A 43 -5.20 5.69 0.89
C VAL A 43 -6.31 5.65 1.95
N GLY A 44 -6.72 6.82 2.46
CA GLY A 44 -7.61 6.91 3.63
C GLY A 44 -8.95 6.18 3.48
N ILE A 45 -9.52 6.16 2.27
CA ILE A 45 -10.77 5.43 2.00
C ILE A 45 -10.65 3.91 2.25
N GLU A 46 -9.43 3.37 2.24
CA GLU A 46 -9.16 1.95 2.47
C GLU A 46 -9.09 1.59 3.96
N PHE A 47 -8.97 2.58 4.86
CA PHE A 47 -8.70 2.33 6.27
C PHE A 47 -9.73 1.40 6.93
N ILE A 48 -11.01 1.57 6.63
CA ILE A 48 -12.08 0.75 7.22
C ILE A 48 -11.92 -0.72 6.84
N GLU A 49 -11.66 -1.02 5.57
CA GLU A 49 -11.46 -2.40 5.14
C GLU A 49 -10.11 -2.96 5.63
N ALA A 50 -9.05 -2.17 5.51
CA ALA A 50 -7.71 -2.57 5.94
C ALA A 50 -7.63 -2.78 7.47
N SER A 51 -8.35 -1.98 8.27
CA SER A 51 -8.33 -2.08 9.73
C SER A 51 -8.85 -3.42 10.28
N LYS A 52 -9.59 -4.17 9.48
CA LYS A 52 -10.09 -5.50 9.86
C LYS A 52 -8.97 -6.54 9.96
N GLU A 53 -7.83 -6.31 9.29
CA GLU A 53 -6.79 -7.33 9.14
C GLU A 53 -5.35 -6.85 9.34
N TYR A 54 -5.08 -5.56 9.09
CA TYR A 54 -3.73 -5.00 9.12
C TYR A 54 -3.56 -3.98 10.23
N PRO A 55 -2.39 -3.93 10.90
CA PRO A 55 -2.00 -2.72 11.60
C PRO A 55 -1.82 -1.60 10.57
N ILE A 56 -2.45 -0.46 10.77
CA ILE A 56 -2.23 0.76 9.98
C ILE A 56 -1.34 1.68 10.81
N VAL A 57 -0.25 2.14 10.23
CA VAL A 57 0.69 3.07 10.86
C VAL A 57 1.01 4.21 9.89
N PHE A 58 1.61 5.27 10.39
CA PHE A 58 2.10 6.35 9.54
C PHE A 58 3.64 6.32 9.53
N ILE A 59 4.22 6.51 8.35
CA ILE A 59 5.65 6.57 8.12
C ILE A 59 6.00 8.02 7.81
N LYS A 60 6.93 8.60 8.56
CA LYS A 60 7.43 9.95 8.31
C LYS A 60 8.50 9.90 7.22
N LEU A 61 8.27 10.64 6.14
CA LEU A 61 9.21 10.74 5.03
C LEU A 61 10.31 11.77 5.32
N ALA A 62 11.39 11.73 4.55
CA ALA A 62 12.52 12.64 4.69
C ALA A 62 12.15 14.13 4.52
N ASN A 63 11.08 14.44 3.78
CA ASN A 63 10.54 15.79 3.62
C ASN A 63 9.62 16.23 4.78
N GLY A 64 9.45 15.37 5.80
CA GLY A 64 8.60 15.63 6.96
C GLY A 64 7.12 15.27 6.80
N SER A 65 6.67 14.87 5.62
CA SER A 65 5.29 14.41 5.41
C SER A 65 5.07 13.02 5.98
N PHE A 66 3.80 12.67 6.24
CA PHE A 66 3.40 11.36 6.75
C PHE A 66 2.62 10.58 5.69
N VAL A 67 2.89 9.28 5.60
CA VAL A 67 2.23 8.37 4.67
C VAL A 67 1.65 7.19 5.44
N PRO A 68 0.33 6.96 5.39
CA PRO A 68 -0.27 5.80 6.03
C PRO A 68 0.10 4.53 5.29
N SER A 69 0.39 3.49 6.04
CA SER A 69 0.82 2.20 5.51
C SER A 69 0.28 1.06 6.35
N THR A 70 -0.04 -0.07 5.71
CA THR A 70 -0.20 -1.34 6.42
C THR A 70 1.16 -1.89 6.80
N LEU A 71 1.25 -2.60 7.93
CA LEU A 71 2.39 -3.46 8.21
C LEU A 71 2.07 -4.88 7.75
N ASN A 72 2.94 -5.40 6.88
CA ASN A 72 2.78 -6.70 6.26
C ASN A 72 3.84 -7.72 6.71
N GLY A 73 4.88 -7.28 7.40
CA GLY A 73 5.95 -8.13 7.91
C GLY A 73 6.55 -7.58 9.20
N LEU A 74 7.24 -8.46 9.94
CA LEU A 74 8.01 -8.11 11.13
C LEU A 74 9.49 -7.85 10.82
N LYS A 75 9.94 -8.25 9.63
CA LYS A 75 11.31 -8.09 9.12
C LYS A 75 11.30 -7.37 7.78
N ASP A 76 12.44 -6.81 7.42
CA ASP A 76 12.65 -6.35 6.05
C ASP A 76 12.51 -7.51 5.06
N GLU A 77 12.14 -7.20 3.84
CA GLU A 77 11.94 -8.17 2.76
C GLU A 77 10.98 -9.33 3.12
N GLN A 78 9.91 -9.04 3.87
CA GLN A 78 8.94 -10.03 4.31
C GLN A 78 7.51 -9.55 4.11
N ASN A 79 6.66 -10.39 3.49
CA ASN A 79 5.20 -10.22 3.47
C ASN A 79 4.54 -11.46 4.06
N LEU A 80 3.95 -11.33 5.24
CA LEU A 80 3.26 -12.40 5.97
C LEU A 80 1.82 -12.64 5.47
N TYR A 81 1.36 -11.84 4.52
CA TYR A 81 0.04 -11.97 3.91
C TYR A 81 0.07 -12.71 2.57
N LEU A 82 1.17 -13.40 2.27
CA LEU A 82 1.25 -14.34 1.16
C LEU A 82 1.32 -15.77 1.71
N ASN A 83 0.58 -16.68 1.06
CA ASN A 83 0.74 -18.12 1.29
C ASN A 83 1.93 -18.70 0.48
N SER A 84 2.14 -20.03 0.53
CA SER A 84 3.20 -20.72 -0.21
C SER A 84 3.12 -20.55 -1.73
N ASP A 85 1.93 -20.33 -2.25
CA ASP A 85 1.65 -20.18 -3.69
C ASP A 85 1.64 -18.72 -4.13
N ASN A 86 2.10 -17.81 -3.25
CA ASN A 86 2.06 -16.36 -3.41
C ASN A 86 0.65 -15.77 -3.58
N GLU A 87 -0.38 -16.48 -3.16
CA GLU A 87 -1.72 -15.91 -3.10
C GLU A 87 -1.85 -15.01 -1.88
N TRP A 88 -2.69 -13.98 -2.01
CA TRP A 88 -2.94 -13.04 -0.93
C TRP A 88 -3.84 -13.67 0.14
N ASN A 89 -3.30 -13.84 1.34
CA ASN A 89 -3.96 -14.48 2.47
C ASN A 89 -4.62 -13.44 3.41
N ALA A 90 -5.49 -12.62 2.84
CA ALA A 90 -6.37 -11.69 3.55
C ALA A 90 -7.55 -11.33 2.64
N GLN A 91 -8.66 -10.85 3.19
CA GLN A 91 -9.84 -10.47 2.41
C GLN A 91 -9.61 -9.17 1.63
N TYR A 92 -8.89 -8.22 2.23
CA TYR A 92 -8.62 -6.94 1.61
C TYR A 92 -7.20 -6.87 1.03
N ILE A 93 -7.10 -6.44 -0.22
CA ILE A 93 -5.82 -6.22 -0.90
C ILE A 93 -5.66 -4.71 -1.14
N PRO A 94 -4.63 -4.05 -0.59
CA PRO A 94 -4.41 -2.62 -0.79
C PRO A 94 -4.38 -2.21 -2.26
N SER A 95 -4.99 -1.07 -2.60
CA SER A 95 -5.05 -0.57 -3.97
C SER A 95 -3.67 -0.32 -4.56
N TYR A 96 -2.68 -0.03 -3.73
CA TYR A 96 -1.28 0.08 -4.13
C TYR A 96 -0.74 -1.22 -4.75
N VAL A 97 -1.16 -2.38 -4.25
CA VAL A 97 -0.82 -3.71 -4.81
C VAL A 97 -1.64 -3.97 -6.06
N ARG A 98 -2.96 -3.70 -6.00
CA ARG A 98 -3.89 -3.97 -7.11
C ARG A 98 -3.59 -3.17 -8.37
N ARG A 99 -2.99 -1.99 -8.27
CA ARG A 99 -2.62 -1.16 -9.42
C ARG A 99 -1.44 -1.71 -10.23
N TYR A 100 -0.62 -2.59 -9.63
CA TYR A 100 0.53 -3.17 -10.32
C TYR A 100 0.10 -4.00 -11.54
N PRO A 101 0.74 -3.89 -12.69
CA PRO A 101 2.03 -3.23 -12.96
C PRO A 101 1.92 -1.75 -13.43
N PHE A 102 0.79 -1.07 -13.23
CA PHE A 102 0.59 0.29 -13.70
C PHE A 102 0.76 1.32 -12.58
N ILE A 103 1.22 2.52 -12.96
CA ILE A 103 1.28 3.69 -12.08
C ILE A 103 1.01 4.95 -12.90
N ILE A 104 0.48 5.99 -12.28
CA ILE A 104 0.21 7.28 -12.91
C ILE A 104 1.14 8.35 -12.35
N SER A 105 1.56 9.29 -13.20
CA SER A 105 2.39 10.43 -12.78
C SER A 105 1.59 11.47 -11.98
N GLU A 106 2.31 12.35 -11.30
CA GLU A 106 1.76 13.66 -10.96
C GLU A 106 1.35 14.41 -12.23
N PRO A 107 0.37 15.34 -12.14
CA PRO A 107 0.00 16.16 -13.27
C PRO A 107 1.18 16.96 -13.81
N LEU A 108 1.39 16.92 -15.11
CA LEU A 108 2.35 17.76 -15.81
C LEU A 108 1.84 19.21 -15.90
N ALA A 109 2.68 20.12 -16.43
CA ALA A 109 2.37 21.55 -16.49
C ALA A 109 1.03 21.90 -17.20
N LYS A 110 0.52 21.02 -18.05
CA LYS A 110 -0.79 21.16 -18.72
C LYS A 110 -1.94 20.41 -18.01
N GLY A 111 -1.71 19.87 -16.82
CA GLY A 111 -2.68 19.05 -16.11
C GLY A 111 -2.81 17.60 -16.62
N GLU A 112 -2.07 17.23 -17.65
CA GLU A 112 -2.06 15.87 -18.19
C GLU A 112 -1.28 14.94 -17.25
N GLN A 113 -1.77 13.71 -17.07
CA GLN A 113 -1.10 12.66 -16.33
C GLN A 113 -0.69 11.54 -17.28
N VAL A 114 0.49 11.00 -17.05
CA VAL A 114 1.05 9.92 -17.86
C VAL A 114 0.92 8.60 -17.11
N VAL A 115 0.39 7.58 -17.78
CA VAL A 115 0.40 6.21 -17.27
C VAL A 115 1.74 5.57 -17.58
N PHE A 116 2.33 4.94 -16.58
CA PHE A 116 3.52 4.11 -16.71
C PHE A 116 3.14 2.64 -16.54
N ILE A 117 3.90 1.77 -17.18
CA ILE A 117 3.81 0.32 -17.03
C ILE A 117 5.17 -0.25 -16.65
N ASP A 118 5.21 -1.17 -15.69
CA ASP A 118 6.45 -1.85 -15.31
C ASP A 118 6.77 -2.97 -16.31
N GLN A 119 7.76 -2.73 -17.19
CA GLN A 119 8.22 -3.73 -18.16
C GLN A 119 8.92 -4.92 -17.48
N GLY A 120 9.39 -4.76 -16.24
CA GLY A 120 9.92 -5.84 -15.41
C GLY A 120 8.86 -6.79 -14.84
N SER A 121 7.58 -6.56 -15.12
CA SER A 121 6.48 -7.44 -14.69
C SER A 121 6.29 -8.62 -15.63
N ASP A 122 6.12 -9.83 -15.08
CA ASP A 122 5.81 -11.04 -15.84
C ASP A 122 4.47 -10.97 -16.60
N ARG A 123 3.59 -10.03 -16.20
CA ARG A 123 2.31 -9.78 -16.87
C ARG A 123 2.45 -8.96 -18.14
N VAL A 124 3.55 -8.24 -18.32
CA VAL A 124 3.78 -7.37 -19.47
C VAL A 124 4.50 -8.16 -20.55
N GLN A 125 3.82 -8.45 -21.65
CA GLN A 125 4.32 -9.33 -22.71
C GLN A 125 3.72 -8.96 -24.08
N LYS A 126 4.19 -9.62 -25.15
CA LYS A 126 3.72 -9.35 -26.54
C LYS A 126 2.90 -10.50 -27.15
N LYS A 127 2.98 -11.70 -26.59
CA LYS A 127 2.42 -12.92 -27.23
C LYS A 127 0.99 -13.22 -26.76
N LEU A 128 0.80 -13.33 -25.44
CA LEU A 128 -0.45 -13.77 -24.82
C LEU A 128 -1.04 -12.68 -23.95
N GLY A 129 -2.37 -12.66 -23.79
CA GLY A 129 -3.08 -11.71 -22.94
C GLY A 129 -3.87 -10.67 -23.71
N ASP A 130 -4.42 -9.74 -22.96
CA ASP A 130 -5.31 -8.71 -23.47
C ASP A 130 -4.50 -7.53 -24.02
N ALA A 131 -4.81 -7.08 -25.22
CA ALA A 131 -4.15 -5.94 -25.84
C ALA A 131 -4.46 -4.65 -25.07
N LEU A 132 -3.44 -3.79 -24.89
CA LEU A 132 -3.62 -2.47 -24.29
C LEU A 132 -4.05 -1.42 -25.32
N PHE A 133 -3.68 -1.63 -26.57
CA PHE A 133 -4.03 -0.76 -27.69
C PHE A 133 -4.68 -1.56 -28.83
N ASN A 134 -5.63 -0.92 -29.52
CA ASN A 134 -6.18 -1.40 -30.77
C ASN A 134 -5.14 -1.24 -31.90
N LYS A 135 -5.36 -1.89 -33.06
CA LYS A 135 -4.44 -1.83 -34.20
C LYS A 135 -4.24 -0.42 -34.76
N ASP A 136 -5.22 0.46 -34.57
CA ASP A 136 -5.17 1.86 -34.99
C ASP A 136 -4.48 2.78 -33.95
N GLY A 137 -3.99 2.20 -32.83
CA GLY A 137 -3.32 2.93 -31.75
C GLY A 137 -4.25 3.55 -30.71
N THR A 138 -5.57 3.36 -30.83
CA THR A 138 -6.53 3.76 -29.80
C THR A 138 -6.46 2.82 -28.61
N GLU A 139 -6.87 3.31 -27.44
CA GLU A 139 -6.87 2.54 -26.18
C GLU A 139 -7.97 1.47 -26.20
N THR A 140 -7.74 0.35 -25.53
CA THR A 140 -8.76 -0.68 -25.33
C THR A 140 -9.55 -0.41 -24.06
N ALA A 141 -10.73 -1.04 -23.91
CA ALA A 141 -11.54 -0.96 -22.69
C ALA A 141 -10.78 -1.40 -21.41
N ILE A 142 -9.80 -2.29 -21.55
CA ILE A 142 -8.95 -2.69 -20.43
C ILE A 142 -8.05 -1.53 -20.01
N LEU A 143 -7.40 -0.87 -20.95
CA LEU A 143 -6.55 0.28 -20.61
C LEU A 143 -7.38 1.44 -20.07
N ASP A 144 -8.58 1.69 -20.60
CA ASP A 144 -9.52 2.68 -20.06
C ASP A 144 -9.91 2.36 -18.59
N SER A 145 -10.17 1.09 -18.29
CA SER A 145 -10.48 0.64 -16.91
C SER A 145 -9.28 0.84 -15.98
N VAL A 146 -8.07 0.50 -16.43
CA VAL A 146 -6.82 0.73 -15.69
C VAL A 146 -6.63 2.22 -15.41
N LYS A 147 -6.79 3.09 -16.42
CA LYS A 147 -6.67 4.54 -16.25
C LYS A 147 -7.68 5.08 -15.25
N SER A 148 -8.94 4.65 -15.35
CA SER A 148 -9.99 5.06 -14.41
C SER A 148 -9.64 4.67 -12.97
N PHE A 149 -9.13 3.45 -12.75
CA PHE A 149 -8.67 3.00 -11.44
C PHE A 149 -7.49 3.83 -10.91
N LEU A 150 -6.49 4.11 -11.76
CA LEU A 150 -5.33 4.90 -11.39
C LEU A 150 -5.70 6.35 -11.04
N LEU A 151 -6.61 6.96 -11.80
CA LEU A 151 -7.10 8.31 -11.53
C LEU A 151 -7.86 8.38 -10.20
N GLN A 152 -8.71 7.39 -9.91
CA GLN A 152 -9.40 7.30 -8.62
C GLN A 152 -8.39 7.11 -7.46
N HIS A 153 -7.42 6.21 -7.63
CA HIS A 153 -6.38 6.02 -6.62
C HIS A 153 -5.58 7.30 -6.37
N TYR A 154 -5.23 8.02 -7.43
CA TYR A 154 -4.53 9.30 -7.33
C TYR A 154 -5.37 10.34 -6.57
N ALA A 155 -6.65 10.48 -6.91
CA ALA A 155 -7.55 11.40 -6.20
C ALA A 155 -7.66 11.06 -4.71
N HIS A 156 -7.79 9.77 -4.36
CA HIS A 156 -7.81 9.33 -2.98
C HIS A 156 -6.46 9.54 -2.26
N SER A 157 -5.34 9.40 -2.97
CA SER A 157 -4.01 9.72 -2.41
C SER A 157 -3.93 11.19 -2.03
N ARG A 158 -4.41 12.11 -2.89
CA ARG A 158 -4.42 13.55 -2.58
C ARG A 158 -5.26 13.89 -1.34
N LEU A 159 -6.45 13.31 -1.23
CA LEU A 159 -7.29 13.46 -0.03
C LEU A 159 -6.60 12.90 1.23
N THR A 160 -5.84 11.82 1.07
CA THR A 160 -5.08 11.22 2.17
C THR A 160 -3.91 12.11 2.59
N ASP A 161 -3.23 12.74 1.63
CA ASP A 161 -2.18 13.71 1.91
C ASP A 161 -2.72 14.91 2.71
N GLU A 162 -3.91 15.43 2.32
CA GLU A 162 -4.58 16.51 3.04
C GLU A 162 -4.93 16.11 4.48
N PHE A 163 -5.43 14.88 4.67
CA PHE A 163 -5.70 14.32 6.00
C PHE A 163 -4.43 14.25 6.85
N CYS A 164 -3.34 13.71 6.31
CA CYS A 164 -2.07 13.61 7.03
C CYS A 164 -1.49 14.99 7.36
N GLN A 165 -1.59 15.96 6.44
CA GLN A 165 -1.16 17.34 6.69
C GLN A 165 -1.99 17.99 7.81
N TRP A 166 -3.30 17.74 7.83
CA TRP A 166 -4.18 18.23 8.87
C TRP A 166 -3.80 17.64 10.24
N LEU A 167 -3.61 16.31 10.33
CA LEU A 167 -3.18 15.65 11.56
C LEU A 167 -1.83 16.19 12.07
N ALA A 168 -0.89 16.41 11.16
CA ALA A 168 0.42 16.97 11.51
C ALA A 168 0.32 18.42 12.02
N LYS A 169 -0.53 19.23 11.40
CA LYS A 169 -0.79 20.63 11.80
C LYS A 169 -1.41 20.73 13.20
N GLU A 170 -2.32 19.82 13.53
CA GLU A 170 -2.97 19.75 14.84
C GLU A 170 -2.13 18.94 15.86
N ASP A 171 -0.87 18.60 15.54
CA ASP A 171 0.08 17.85 16.40
C ASP A 171 -0.48 16.54 16.95
N LEU A 172 -1.26 15.83 16.11
CA LEU A 172 -1.93 14.60 16.50
C LEU A 172 -1.10 13.34 16.25
N PHE A 173 0.10 13.45 15.69
CA PHE A 173 0.99 12.29 15.57
C PHE A 173 1.85 12.09 16.83
N THR A 174 2.00 10.85 17.24
CA THR A 174 2.99 10.44 18.23
C THR A 174 3.84 9.30 17.69
N GLU A 175 5.13 9.34 17.97
CA GLU A 175 6.03 8.25 17.62
C GLU A 175 5.75 7.06 18.52
N MET A 176 5.64 5.88 17.92
CA MET A 176 5.44 4.62 18.60
C MET A 176 6.68 3.74 18.40
N THR A 177 7.21 3.22 19.50
CA THR A 177 8.14 2.09 19.49
C THR A 177 7.38 0.83 19.88
N ALA A 178 7.37 -0.17 19.02
CA ALA A 178 6.73 -1.45 19.32
C ALA A 178 7.79 -2.56 19.43
N LYS A 179 7.83 -3.23 20.57
CA LYS A 179 8.68 -4.41 20.80
C LYS A 179 7.80 -5.65 20.89
N PHE A 180 8.08 -6.62 20.05
CA PHE A 180 7.40 -7.92 20.05
C PHE A 180 8.41 -9.03 20.31
N GLU A 181 8.08 -9.90 21.25
CA GLU A 181 8.84 -11.10 21.56
C GLU A 181 8.02 -12.33 21.17
N ILE A 182 8.63 -13.21 20.41
CA ILE A 182 8.00 -14.46 19.98
C ILE A 182 8.31 -15.52 21.04
N GLU A 183 7.35 -15.82 21.90
CA GLU A 183 7.51 -16.74 23.04
C GLU A 183 8.19 -18.06 22.69
N LYS A 184 7.86 -18.65 21.53
CA LYS A 184 8.38 -19.97 21.13
C LYS A 184 9.78 -19.97 20.55
N SER A 185 10.25 -18.85 19.99
CA SER A 185 11.58 -18.75 19.38
C SER A 185 12.54 -17.85 20.17
N GLY A 186 12.03 -17.03 21.09
CA GLY A 186 12.79 -15.98 21.77
C GLY A 186 13.23 -14.82 20.87
N GLU A 187 12.80 -14.82 19.61
CA GLU A 187 13.10 -13.72 18.70
C GLU A 187 12.38 -12.44 19.13
N THR A 188 13.11 -11.33 19.11
CA THR A 188 12.56 -10.01 19.43
C THR A 188 12.58 -9.14 18.18
N PHE A 189 11.46 -8.47 17.93
CA PHE A 189 11.30 -7.48 16.86
C PHE A 189 11.10 -6.11 17.48
N LEU A 190 11.82 -5.12 16.97
CA LEU A 190 11.73 -3.74 17.39
C LEU A 190 11.36 -2.88 16.17
N PHE A 191 10.20 -2.25 16.26
CA PHE A 191 9.79 -1.24 15.29
C PHE A 191 10.04 0.14 15.88
N ASN A 192 10.85 0.93 15.21
CA ASN A 192 11.11 2.32 15.54
C ASN A 192 10.57 3.21 14.41
N HIS A 193 10.36 4.48 14.71
CA HIS A 193 9.95 5.50 13.74
C HIS A 193 8.61 5.22 13.06
N LEU A 194 7.74 4.45 13.71
CA LEU A 194 6.33 4.36 13.36
C LEU A 194 5.57 5.48 14.07
N PHE A 195 4.60 6.05 13.38
CA PHE A 195 3.74 7.09 13.96
C PHE A 195 2.30 6.59 13.99
N ILE A 196 1.60 6.97 15.04
CA ILE A 196 0.18 6.69 15.26
C ILE A 196 -0.54 7.98 15.64
N ILE A 197 -1.86 7.99 15.55
CA ILE A 197 -2.67 9.10 16.05
C ILE A 197 -2.67 9.04 17.59
N ASN A 198 -2.37 10.17 18.22
CA ASN A 198 -2.41 10.32 19.66
C ASN A 198 -3.86 10.49 20.13
N GLU A 199 -4.44 9.43 20.69
CA GLU A 199 -5.84 9.43 21.14
C GLU A 199 -6.09 10.42 22.29
N ALA A 200 -5.12 10.63 23.18
CA ALA A 200 -5.26 11.59 24.27
C ALA A 200 -5.39 13.02 23.73
N LYS A 201 -4.53 13.40 22.79
CA LYS A 201 -4.63 14.73 22.12
C LYS A 201 -5.90 14.84 21.27
N LEU A 202 -6.36 13.75 20.66
CA LEU A 202 -7.61 13.75 19.88
C LEU A 202 -8.81 14.10 20.74
N ILE A 203 -8.88 13.60 21.98
CA ILE A 203 -9.97 13.86 22.94
C ILE A 203 -9.94 15.33 23.41
N GLU A 204 -8.77 15.96 23.45
CA GLU A 204 -8.57 17.34 23.86
C GLU A 204 -8.85 18.37 22.73
N LEU A 205 -9.15 17.91 21.50
CA LEU A 205 -9.43 18.79 20.38
C LEU A 205 -10.65 19.70 20.67
N PRO A 206 -10.59 20.99 20.30
CA PRO A 206 -11.75 21.87 20.30
C PRO A 206 -12.89 21.30 19.44
N ALA A 207 -14.13 21.54 19.87
CA ALA A 207 -15.32 21.01 19.18
C ALA A 207 -15.35 21.37 17.68
N GLU A 208 -14.89 22.57 17.30
CA GLU A 208 -14.80 23.02 15.92
C GLU A 208 -13.88 22.14 15.06
N LYS A 209 -12.75 21.66 15.65
CA LYS A 209 -11.81 20.76 14.97
C LYS A 209 -12.39 19.35 14.80
N VAL A 210 -13.12 18.88 15.81
CA VAL A 210 -13.85 17.60 15.72
C VAL A 210 -14.91 17.68 14.62
N MET A 211 -15.65 18.79 14.54
CA MET A 211 -16.63 19.02 13.47
C MET A 211 -15.97 19.10 12.08
N GLU A 212 -14.76 19.64 11.97
CA GLU A 212 -14.01 19.64 10.71
C GLU A 212 -13.68 18.20 10.27
N LEU A 213 -13.16 17.35 11.18
CA LEU A 213 -12.91 15.92 10.92
C LEU A 213 -14.18 15.19 10.49
N PHE A 214 -15.31 15.46 11.18
CA PHE A 214 -16.60 14.85 10.87
C PHE A 214 -17.10 15.26 9.48
N ASN A 215 -17.12 16.55 9.16
CA ASN A 215 -17.62 17.07 7.89
C ASN A 215 -16.79 16.60 6.68
N LYS A 216 -15.48 16.37 6.87
CA LYS A 216 -14.58 15.81 5.85
C LYS A 216 -14.64 14.27 5.77
N GLY A 217 -15.40 13.60 6.65
CA GLY A 217 -15.46 12.15 6.75
C GLY A 217 -14.21 11.51 7.34
N TRP A 218 -13.23 12.28 7.79
CA TRP A 218 -11.94 11.81 8.28
C TRP A 218 -12.00 11.18 9.67
N LEU A 219 -13.03 11.49 10.43
CA LEU A 219 -13.22 10.90 11.77
C LEU A 219 -13.32 9.36 11.69
N SER A 220 -13.94 8.84 10.63
CA SER A 220 -13.99 7.38 10.40
C SER A 220 -12.62 6.79 10.13
N TRP A 221 -11.72 7.52 9.44
CA TRP A 221 -10.35 7.08 9.19
C TRP A 221 -9.51 7.07 10.47
N VAL A 222 -9.71 8.08 11.33
CA VAL A 222 -9.05 8.15 12.64
C VAL A 222 -9.40 6.91 13.47
N TYR A 223 -10.67 6.59 13.64
CA TYR A 223 -11.08 5.43 14.43
C TYR A 223 -10.72 4.10 13.77
N ALA A 224 -10.80 3.98 12.44
CA ALA A 224 -10.32 2.80 11.73
C ALA A 224 -8.82 2.56 11.99
N HIS A 225 -8.00 3.63 11.97
CA HIS A 225 -6.59 3.54 12.33
C HIS A 225 -6.41 3.04 13.78
N LEU A 226 -7.07 3.66 14.76
CA LEU A 226 -6.93 3.27 16.17
C LEU A 226 -7.34 1.81 16.41
N ILE A 227 -8.47 1.37 15.82
CA ILE A 227 -8.92 -0.02 15.89
C ILE A 227 -7.89 -0.96 15.27
N SER A 228 -7.29 -0.56 14.15
CA SER A 228 -6.31 -1.37 13.41
C SER A 228 -5.08 -1.75 14.24
N LEU A 229 -4.73 -0.98 15.26
CA LEU A 229 -3.57 -1.25 16.10
C LEU A 229 -3.69 -2.57 16.86
N THR A 230 -4.90 -3.05 17.11
CA THR A 230 -5.15 -4.38 17.67
C THR A 230 -4.62 -5.52 16.80
N ASN A 231 -4.44 -5.28 15.49
CA ASN A 231 -3.92 -6.28 14.56
C ASN A 231 -2.41 -6.53 14.66
N PHE A 232 -1.68 -5.78 15.49
CA PHE A 232 -0.29 -6.13 15.79
C PHE A 232 -0.16 -7.55 16.35
N SER A 233 -1.06 -7.97 17.23
CA SER A 233 -1.09 -9.34 17.75
C SER A 233 -1.27 -10.37 16.63
N ARG A 234 -2.19 -10.10 15.69
CA ARG A 234 -2.41 -10.96 14.51
C ARG A 234 -1.19 -11.06 13.60
N LEU A 235 -0.45 -9.96 13.43
CA LEU A 235 0.78 -9.96 12.65
C LEU A 235 1.86 -10.85 13.29
N VAL A 236 2.00 -10.78 14.61
CA VAL A 236 2.87 -11.66 15.41
C VAL A 236 2.45 -13.13 15.30
N ASP A 237 1.15 -13.42 15.39
CA ASP A 237 0.61 -14.77 15.24
C ASP A 237 0.89 -15.36 13.84
N ARG A 238 0.73 -14.55 12.78
CA ARG A 238 1.05 -14.96 11.40
C ARG A 238 2.53 -15.34 11.29
N TYR A 239 3.42 -14.51 11.83
CA TYR A 239 4.84 -14.82 11.85
C TYR A 239 5.13 -16.14 12.58
N SER A 240 4.58 -16.33 13.77
CA SER A 240 4.78 -17.51 14.60
C SER A 240 4.35 -18.79 13.88
N LYS A 241 3.20 -18.77 13.21
CA LYS A 241 2.68 -19.91 12.42
C LYS A 241 3.61 -20.27 11.26
N ILE A 242 4.07 -19.26 10.49
CA ILE A 242 4.97 -19.49 9.35
C ILE A 242 6.34 -20.01 9.83
N ALA A 243 6.86 -19.47 10.93
CA ALA A 243 8.13 -19.91 11.51
C ALA A 243 8.07 -21.37 12.00
N GLN A 244 6.94 -21.79 12.58
CA GLN A 244 6.72 -23.18 12.99
C GLN A 244 6.66 -24.13 11.79
N ALA A 245 5.84 -23.81 10.80
CA ALA A 245 5.71 -24.66 9.60
C ALA A 245 7.07 -24.87 8.90
N LYS A 246 7.92 -23.85 8.85
CA LYS A 246 9.28 -23.98 8.29
C LYS A 246 10.18 -24.92 9.11
N LYS A 247 10.08 -24.93 10.44
CA LYS A 247 10.87 -25.83 11.29
C LYS A 247 10.46 -27.28 11.13
N GLU A 248 9.16 -27.56 11.00
CA GLU A 248 8.63 -28.90 10.79
C GLU A 248 9.10 -29.50 9.44
N VAL A 249 9.16 -28.71 8.38
CA VAL A 249 9.65 -29.14 7.06
C VAL A 249 11.16 -29.45 7.07
N ILE A 250 11.97 -28.77 7.91
CA ILE A 250 13.43 -28.99 7.97
C ILE A 250 13.78 -30.19 8.87
N SER A 251 12.88 -30.61 9.73
CA SER A 251 13.09 -31.71 10.68
C SER A 251 12.68 -33.09 10.13
N VAL A 252 12.22 -33.16 8.89
CA VAL A 252 11.88 -34.39 8.14
C VAL A 252 12.97 -34.64 7.09
#